data_93cc46dea8edd3b02a8c9d90982efe22
#
_entry.id   93cc46dea8edd3b02a8c9d90982efe22
#
_cell.length_a   1.000
_cell.length_b   1.000
_cell.length_c   1.000
_cell.angle_alpha   90.00
_cell.angle_beta   90.00
_cell.angle_gamma   90.00
#
_symmetry.space_group_name_H-M   'P 1'
#
loop_
_entity.id
_entity.type
_entity.pdbx_description
1 polymer ?
#
loop_
_entity_poly.entity_id
_entity_poly.type
_entity_poly.pdbx_seq_one_letter_code
_entity_poly.pdbx_strand_id
1 'polypeptide(L)'
;MNALVTHAPSLRLALELLSRFHPLLLDGVRVSLTERLGVATLRCEFPRLGPSLERSFAEMIVAGIERMLRVFGSTRESVHAVCFEHERPTHHQAYAAAFGGVERFGHGFTGVVFAAEILDRAHAYADPALESLLCSEAQRRLEQVRRPAKCGERVLAIMRTQPQGEPIVAERVARELGISVRSLRRHLLDEGTSFGALA
;
A
#
# COMPACT_ATOMS: atom_id res chain seq x y z
N MET A 1 -6.42 2.18 -9.00
CA MET A 1 -5.69 3.16 -8.17
C MET A 1 -4.93 4.18 -8.98
N ASN A 2 -4.07 3.79 -9.94
CA ASN A 2 -3.35 4.77 -10.77
C ASN A 2 -4.29 5.82 -11.39
N ALA A 3 -5.42 5.40 -11.98
CA ALA A 3 -6.39 6.34 -12.56
C ALA A 3 -6.97 7.32 -11.52
N LEU A 4 -7.28 6.87 -10.31
CA LEU A 4 -7.79 7.73 -9.24
C LEU A 4 -6.81 8.86 -8.89
N VAL A 5 -5.53 8.52 -8.77
CA VAL A 5 -4.47 9.49 -8.44
C VAL A 5 -4.19 10.43 -9.60
N THR A 6 -4.15 9.93 -10.85
CA THR A 6 -3.80 10.73 -12.04
C THR A 6 -4.89 11.71 -12.49
N HIS A 7 -6.12 11.54 -12.04
CA HIS A 7 -7.24 12.45 -12.36
C HIS A 7 -7.60 13.40 -11.21
N ALA A 8 -6.87 13.34 -10.10
CA ALA A 8 -7.03 14.26 -8.99
C ALA A 8 -6.68 15.71 -9.43
N PRO A 9 -7.40 16.73 -8.95
CA PRO A 9 -7.17 18.12 -9.33
C PRO A 9 -5.85 18.71 -8.81
N SER A 10 -5.25 18.11 -7.78
CA SER A 10 -3.96 18.51 -7.23
C SER A 10 -3.19 17.32 -6.67
N LEU A 11 -1.87 17.48 -6.51
CA LEU A 11 -1.04 16.46 -5.88
C LEU A 11 -1.45 16.23 -4.42
N ARG A 12 -1.87 17.26 -3.70
CA ARG A 12 -2.35 17.15 -2.31
C ARG A 12 -3.52 16.14 -2.24
N LEU A 13 -4.54 16.33 -3.06
CA LEU A 13 -5.68 15.40 -3.09
C LEU A 13 -5.26 14.01 -3.55
N ALA A 14 -4.38 13.92 -4.55
CA ALA A 14 -3.84 12.62 -4.99
C ALA A 14 -3.16 11.84 -3.85
N LEU A 15 -2.37 12.52 -3.01
CA LEU A 15 -1.70 11.92 -1.85
C LEU A 15 -2.67 11.57 -0.72
N GLU A 16 -3.69 12.39 -0.48
CA GLU A 16 -4.76 12.09 0.47
C GLU A 16 -5.55 10.84 0.05
N LEU A 17 -5.90 10.74 -1.24
CA LEU A 17 -6.55 9.57 -1.81
C LEU A 17 -5.67 8.33 -1.73
N LEU A 18 -4.38 8.45 -2.02
CA LEU A 18 -3.41 7.39 -1.86
C LEU A 18 -3.34 6.93 -0.41
N SER A 19 -3.22 7.86 0.55
CA SER A 19 -3.22 7.56 1.98
C SER A 19 -4.51 6.92 2.47
N ARG A 20 -5.66 7.32 1.92
CA ARG A 20 -6.98 6.75 2.27
C ARG A 20 -7.18 5.34 1.73
N PHE A 21 -6.77 5.11 0.50
CA PHE A 21 -7.06 3.88 -0.24
C PHE A 21 -5.87 2.92 -0.37
N HIS A 22 -4.72 3.22 0.25
CA HIS A 22 -3.55 2.32 0.22
C HIS A 22 -3.86 0.89 0.67
N PRO A 23 -4.79 0.60 1.63
CA PRO A 23 -5.09 -0.78 2.00
C PRO A 23 -5.66 -1.63 0.85
N LEU A 24 -6.17 -0.99 -0.21
CA LEU A 24 -6.61 -1.70 -1.43
C LEU A 24 -5.45 -2.14 -2.33
N LEU A 25 -4.25 -1.57 -2.13
CA LEU A 25 -3.07 -1.85 -2.94
C LEU A 25 -2.11 -2.80 -2.25
N LEU A 26 -1.79 -2.48 -1.00
CA LEU A 26 -0.71 -3.11 -0.25
C LEU A 26 -1.06 -3.06 1.23
N ASP A 27 -1.31 -4.22 1.80
CA ASP A 27 -1.54 -4.33 3.23
C ASP A 27 -0.27 -3.99 4.02
N GLY A 28 -0.42 -3.20 5.08
CA GLY A 28 0.67 -2.80 5.97
C GLY A 28 1.57 -1.65 5.50
N VAL A 29 1.41 -1.12 4.28
CA VAL A 29 2.10 0.12 3.85
C VAL A 29 1.36 1.33 4.42
N ARG A 30 2.08 2.27 5.00
CA ARG A 30 1.54 3.57 5.42
C ARG A 30 2.26 4.69 4.69
N VAL A 31 1.49 5.68 4.28
CA VAL A 31 2.03 6.89 3.65
C VAL A 31 1.58 8.08 4.49
N SER A 32 2.51 8.94 4.87
CA SER A 32 2.22 10.16 5.63
C SER A 32 2.88 11.37 4.96
N LEU A 33 2.12 12.44 4.85
CA LEU A 33 2.57 13.73 4.34
C LEU A 33 2.71 14.70 5.51
N THR A 34 3.86 15.37 5.58
CA THR A 34 4.09 16.50 6.49
C THR A 34 4.58 17.68 5.69
N GLU A 35 4.12 18.89 6.07
CA GLU A 35 4.49 20.13 5.40
C GLU A 35 5.04 21.09 6.44
N ARG A 36 6.23 21.66 6.17
CA ARG A 36 6.89 22.58 7.07
C ARG A 36 7.79 23.54 6.31
N LEU A 37 7.62 24.85 6.54
CA LEU A 37 8.47 25.91 5.98
C LEU A 37 8.65 25.81 4.45
N GLY A 38 7.58 25.52 3.70
CA GLY A 38 7.63 25.41 2.24
C GLY A 38 8.19 24.09 1.71
N VAL A 39 8.49 23.14 2.59
CA VAL A 39 8.99 21.80 2.23
C VAL A 39 7.94 20.75 2.61
N ALA A 40 7.61 19.88 1.68
CA ALA A 40 6.78 18.71 1.88
C ALA A 40 7.66 17.47 2.03
N THR A 41 7.33 16.62 3.00
CA THR A 41 7.98 15.34 3.22
C THR A 41 6.93 14.24 3.17
N LEU A 42 7.04 13.36 2.19
CA LEU A 42 6.24 12.16 2.07
C LEU A 42 7.03 10.97 2.60
N ARG A 43 6.56 10.38 3.69
CA ARG A 43 7.18 9.19 4.31
C ARG A 43 6.37 7.95 3.99
N CYS A 44 7.08 6.86 3.75
CA CYS A 44 6.51 5.54 3.54
C CYS A 44 7.03 4.60 4.62
N GLU A 45 6.12 3.92 5.31
CA GLU A 45 6.41 2.86 6.26
C GLU A 45 5.95 1.54 5.65
N PHE A 46 6.76 0.49 5.82
CA PHE A 46 6.51 -0.81 5.23
C PHE A 46 6.33 -1.88 6.31
N PRO A 47 5.53 -2.93 6.05
CA PRO A 47 5.51 -4.11 6.90
C PRO A 47 6.90 -4.78 6.87
N ARG A 48 7.28 -5.45 7.94
CA ARG A 48 8.53 -6.20 8.00
C ARG A 48 8.43 -7.45 7.14
N LEU A 49 9.12 -7.45 6.00
CA LEU A 49 9.10 -8.51 4.99
C LEU A 49 10.46 -9.24 4.87
N GLY A 50 11.46 -8.78 5.61
CA GLY A 50 12.85 -9.19 5.46
C GLY A 50 13.65 -8.27 4.53
N PRO A 51 14.98 -8.11 4.79
CA PRO A 51 15.78 -6.99 4.25
C PRO A 51 15.78 -6.86 2.73
N SER A 52 15.80 -7.98 2.00
CA SER A 52 15.84 -7.98 0.53
C SER A 52 14.50 -7.51 -0.08
N LEU A 53 13.38 -8.00 0.46
CA LEU A 53 12.04 -7.61 0.01
C LEU A 53 11.73 -6.17 0.41
N GLU A 54 12.07 -5.76 1.64
CA GLU A 54 11.89 -4.39 2.12
C GLU A 54 12.59 -3.40 1.22
N ARG A 55 13.84 -3.67 0.79
CA ARG A 55 14.57 -2.81 -0.13
C ARG A 55 13.87 -2.70 -1.49
N SER A 56 13.56 -3.83 -2.14
CA SER A 56 12.91 -3.81 -3.46
C SER A 56 11.54 -3.13 -3.42
N PHE A 57 10.83 -3.29 -2.30
CA PHE A 57 9.55 -2.64 -2.06
C PHE A 57 9.70 -1.13 -1.91
N ALA A 58 10.67 -0.68 -1.12
CA ALA A 58 11.00 0.72 -0.92
C ALA A 58 11.36 1.40 -2.26
N GLU A 59 12.22 0.76 -3.05
CA GLU A 59 12.63 1.22 -4.37
C GLU A 59 11.42 1.39 -5.31
N MET A 60 10.56 0.38 -5.37
CA MET A 60 9.36 0.40 -6.22
C MET A 60 8.40 1.52 -5.83
N ILE A 61 8.11 1.66 -4.53
CA ILE A 61 7.17 2.66 -4.05
C ILE A 61 7.71 4.07 -4.25
N VAL A 62 8.97 4.31 -3.92
CA VAL A 62 9.60 5.63 -4.07
C VAL A 62 9.70 6.02 -5.55
N ALA A 63 10.03 5.09 -6.44
CA ALA A 63 10.00 5.34 -7.88
C ALA A 63 8.58 5.67 -8.39
N GLY A 64 7.57 5.00 -7.86
CA GLY A 64 6.15 5.30 -8.14
C GLY A 64 5.75 6.70 -7.69
N ILE A 65 6.19 7.10 -6.50
CA ILE A 65 5.94 8.46 -5.95
C ILE A 65 6.65 9.50 -6.81
N GLU A 66 7.90 9.31 -7.15
CA GLU A 66 8.68 10.24 -7.97
C GLU A 66 8.03 10.41 -9.36
N ARG A 67 7.59 9.33 -9.97
CA ARG A 67 6.81 9.38 -11.22
C ARG A 67 5.49 10.15 -11.05
N MET A 68 4.79 9.97 -9.94
CA MET A 68 3.58 10.73 -9.62
C MET A 68 3.88 12.22 -9.48
N LEU A 69 4.93 12.61 -8.75
CA LEU A 69 5.36 13.99 -8.64
C LEU A 69 5.58 14.63 -10.03
N ARG A 70 6.23 13.93 -10.95
CA ARG A 70 6.44 14.40 -12.34
C ARG A 70 5.13 14.61 -13.09
N VAL A 71 4.14 13.72 -12.93
CA VAL A 71 2.82 13.86 -13.56
C VAL A 71 2.14 15.15 -13.08
N PHE A 72 2.35 15.56 -11.83
CA PHE A 72 1.85 16.80 -11.28
C PHE A 72 2.78 18.01 -11.50
N GLY A 73 3.71 17.89 -12.44
CA GLY A 73 4.54 19.01 -12.88
C GLY A 73 5.75 19.32 -12.01
N SER A 74 6.23 18.34 -11.20
CA SER A 74 7.50 18.51 -10.52
C SER A 74 8.65 18.52 -11.53
N THR A 75 9.62 19.40 -11.28
CA THR A 75 10.92 19.42 -11.97
C THR A 75 11.97 18.72 -11.08
N ARG A 76 13.14 18.44 -11.65
CA ARG A 76 14.25 17.89 -10.85
C ARG A 76 14.65 18.81 -9.67
N GLU A 77 14.56 20.12 -9.86
CA GLU A 77 14.94 21.12 -8.85
C GLU A 77 13.92 21.16 -7.70
N SER A 78 12.68 20.77 -7.95
CA SER A 78 11.64 20.75 -6.93
C SER A 78 11.68 19.50 -6.05
N VAL A 79 12.44 18.47 -6.41
CA VAL A 79 12.69 17.29 -5.57
C VAL A 79 14.01 17.49 -4.84
N HIS A 80 13.97 17.71 -3.53
CA HIS A 80 15.14 18.04 -2.72
C HIS A 80 15.93 16.79 -2.28
N ALA A 81 15.23 15.69 -1.98
CA ALA A 81 15.85 14.42 -1.62
C ALA A 81 14.92 13.24 -1.85
N VAL A 82 15.51 12.11 -2.22
CA VAL A 82 14.90 10.77 -2.21
C VAL A 82 15.62 9.95 -1.15
N CYS A 83 14.91 9.58 -0.10
CA CYS A 83 15.48 8.98 1.11
C CYS A 83 15.17 7.49 1.18
N PHE A 84 16.16 6.70 1.57
CA PHE A 84 16.05 5.26 1.81
C PHE A 84 16.68 4.91 3.18
N GLU A 85 15.98 4.10 3.98
CA GLU A 85 16.50 3.60 5.26
C GLU A 85 17.61 2.57 5.06
N HIS A 86 17.57 1.80 3.97
CA HIS A 86 18.61 0.82 3.68
C HIS A 86 19.94 1.47 3.30
N GLU A 87 21.01 0.73 3.49
CA GLU A 87 22.36 1.15 3.12
C GLU A 87 22.51 1.29 1.60
N ARG A 88 23.53 2.04 1.17
CA ARG A 88 23.83 2.25 -0.24
C ARG A 88 24.14 0.92 -0.92
N PRO A 89 23.37 0.51 -1.92
CA PRO A 89 23.63 -0.73 -2.65
C PRO A 89 24.81 -0.60 -3.60
N THR A 90 25.42 -1.70 -4.00
CA THR A 90 26.54 -1.75 -4.94
C THR A 90 26.19 -1.16 -6.30
N HIS A 91 24.94 -1.30 -6.73
CA HIS A 91 24.41 -0.76 -7.99
C HIS A 91 23.82 0.65 -7.86
N HIS A 92 24.27 1.44 -6.90
CA HIS A 92 23.74 2.78 -6.60
C HIS A 92 23.76 3.77 -7.79
N GLN A 93 24.59 3.52 -8.81
CA GLN A 93 24.59 4.34 -10.03
C GLN A 93 23.24 4.34 -10.77
N ALA A 94 22.48 3.23 -10.69
CA ALA A 94 21.15 3.15 -11.25
C ALA A 94 20.16 4.11 -10.55
N TYR A 95 20.35 4.40 -9.26
CA TYR A 95 19.53 5.36 -8.53
C TYR A 95 19.81 6.79 -8.99
N ALA A 96 21.06 7.15 -9.21
CA ALA A 96 21.40 8.47 -9.75
C ALA A 96 20.74 8.71 -11.11
N ALA A 97 20.69 7.68 -11.97
CA ALA A 97 19.97 7.75 -13.25
C ALA A 97 18.46 7.91 -13.06
N ALA A 98 17.86 7.22 -12.08
CA ALA A 98 16.41 7.26 -11.78
C ALA A 98 16.02 8.56 -11.08
N PHE A 99 16.75 8.96 -10.04
CA PHE A 99 16.37 10.04 -9.12
C PHE A 99 17.18 11.35 -9.29
N GLY A 100 18.17 11.37 -10.18
CA GLY A 100 18.90 12.58 -10.54
C GLY A 100 19.98 13.01 -9.55
N GLY A 101 20.48 12.11 -8.70
CA GLY A 101 21.60 12.38 -7.78
C GLY A 101 21.16 12.97 -6.43
N VAL A 102 19.86 13.02 -6.15
CA VAL A 102 19.32 13.52 -4.87
C VAL A 102 19.02 12.41 -3.87
N GLU A 103 19.39 11.18 -4.18
CA GLU A 103 19.19 10.01 -3.31
C GLU A 103 20.08 10.06 -2.06
N ARG A 104 19.51 9.66 -0.92
CA ARG A 104 20.15 9.54 0.39
C ARG A 104 19.89 8.16 0.97
N PHE A 105 20.95 7.41 1.27
CA PHE A 105 20.90 6.08 1.86
C PHE A 105 21.25 6.12 3.35
N GLY A 106 20.80 5.10 4.10
CA GLY A 106 20.97 5.08 5.55
C GLY A 106 20.23 6.21 6.25
N HIS A 107 19.16 6.70 5.65
CA HIS A 107 18.39 7.82 6.18
C HIS A 107 17.38 7.32 7.24
N GLY A 108 16.93 8.21 8.14
CA GLY A 108 15.99 7.85 9.21
C GLY A 108 14.56 7.54 8.75
N PHE A 109 14.28 7.55 7.44
CA PHE A 109 13.01 7.16 6.84
C PHE A 109 13.18 6.89 5.35
N THR A 110 12.22 6.14 4.78
CA THR A 110 12.07 5.98 3.33
C THR A 110 10.99 6.93 2.83
N GLY A 111 11.29 7.70 1.75
CA GLY A 111 10.34 8.65 1.19
C GLY A 111 10.96 9.72 0.31
N VAL A 112 10.20 10.80 0.06
CA VAL A 112 10.60 11.90 -0.82
C VAL A 112 10.39 13.23 -0.15
N VAL A 113 11.38 14.14 -0.28
CA VAL A 113 11.34 15.52 0.20
C VAL A 113 11.30 16.44 -1.02
N PHE A 114 10.32 17.33 -1.09
CA PHE A 114 10.08 18.18 -2.26
C PHE A 114 9.49 19.54 -1.88
N ALA A 115 9.48 20.49 -2.82
CA ALA A 115 8.91 21.82 -2.62
C ALA A 115 7.39 21.73 -2.41
N ALA A 116 6.87 22.28 -1.31
CA ALA A 116 5.46 22.19 -0.95
C ALA A 116 4.51 22.86 -1.96
N GLU A 117 5.02 23.84 -2.72
CA GLU A 117 4.23 24.53 -3.75
C GLU A 117 3.65 23.61 -4.83
N ILE A 118 4.25 22.41 -5.04
CA ILE A 118 3.76 21.44 -6.00
C ILE A 118 2.44 20.83 -5.54
N LEU A 119 2.20 20.75 -4.24
CA LEU A 119 1.02 20.11 -3.66
C LEU A 119 -0.29 20.68 -4.20
N ASP A 120 -0.35 21.98 -4.41
CA ASP A 120 -1.58 22.70 -4.75
C ASP A 120 -1.59 23.20 -6.19
N ARG A 121 -0.61 22.80 -7.02
CA ARG A 121 -0.65 23.10 -8.45
C ARG A 121 -1.85 22.42 -9.12
N ALA A 122 -2.56 23.17 -9.95
CA ALA A 122 -3.66 22.64 -10.74
C ALA A 122 -3.12 21.58 -11.73
N HIS A 123 -3.79 20.45 -11.78
CA HIS A 123 -3.42 19.36 -12.68
C HIS A 123 -4.17 19.47 -14.01
N ALA A 124 -3.44 19.49 -15.12
CA ALA A 124 -4.01 19.69 -16.45
C ALA A 124 -4.96 18.56 -16.91
N TYR A 125 -4.81 17.37 -16.36
CA TYR A 125 -5.64 16.21 -16.68
C TYR A 125 -6.66 15.89 -15.57
N ALA A 126 -6.95 16.86 -14.70
CA ALA A 126 -7.96 16.70 -13.67
C ALA A 126 -9.34 16.45 -14.32
N ASP A 127 -10.03 15.44 -13.83
CA ASP A 127 -11.40 15.11 -14.20
C ASP A 127 -12.21 14.85 -12.92
N PRO A 128 -12.90 15.87 -12.38
CA PRO A 128 -13.65 15.75 -11.13
C PRO A 128 -14.78 14.71 -11.19
N ALA A 129 -15.38 14.51 -12.39
CA ALA A 129 -16.45 13.53 -12.54
C ALA A 129 -15.90 12.10 -12.46
N LEU A 130 -14.80 11.85 -13.16
CA LEU A 130 -14.10 10.56 -13.10
C LEU A 130 -13.49 10.31 -11.72
N GLU A 131 -12.88 11.30 -11.09
CA GLU A 131 -12.35 11.23 -9.73
C GLU A 131 -13.45 10.82 -8.74
N SER A 132 -14.60 11.47 -8.75
CA SER A 132 -15.74 11.17 -7.87
C SER A 132 -16.24 9.72 -8.06
N LEU A 133 -16.36 9.26 -9.31
CA LEU A 133 -16.75 7.89 -9.64
C LEU A 133 -15.75 6.87 -9.10
N LEU A 134 -14.46 7.12 -9.32
CA LEU A 134 -13.37 6.24 -8.85
C LEU A 134 -13.25 6.22 -7.32
N CYS A 135 -13.46 7.36 -6.65
CA CYS A 135 -13.51 7.46 -5.19
C CYS A 135 -14.66 6.64 -4.62
N SER A 136 -15.85 6.71 -5.22
CA SER A 136 -17.00 5.94 -4.78
C SER A 136 -16.77 4.44 -4.90
N GLU A 137 -16.19 3.99 -6.00
CA GLU A 137 -15.84 2.57 -6.20
C GLU A 137 -14.71 2.12 -5.25
N ALA A 138 -13.67 2.94 -5.06
CA ALA A 138 -12.61 2.65 -4.11
C ALA A 138 -13.14 2.56 -2.66
N GLN A 139 -14.05 3.46 -2.27
CA GLN A 139 -14.70 3.41 -0.97
C GLN A 139 -15.48 2.11 -0.77
N ARG A 140 -16.29 1.73 -1.75
CA ARG A 140 -17.05 0.46 -1.73
C ARG A 140 -16.14 -0.75 -1.55
N ARG A 141 -15.02 -0.79 -2.27
CA ARG A 141 -14.02 -1.88 -2.15
C ARG A 141 -13.33 -1.86 -0.79
N LEU A 142 -12.99 -0.68 -0.26
CA LEU A 142 -12.36 -0.55 1.05
C LEU A 142 -13.26 -1.09 2.16
N GLU A 143 -14.57 -0.84 2.09
CA GLU A 143 -15.55 -1.39 3.01
C GLU A 143 -15.63 -2.92 2.94
N GLN A 144 -15.50 -3.49 1.75
CA GLN A 144 -15.44 -4.94 1.58
C GLN A 144 -14.19 -5.55 2.22
N VAL A 145 -13.01 -4.93 2.02
CA VAL A 145 -11.74 -5.38 2.62
C VAL A 145 -11.76 -5.21 4.14
N ARG A 146 -12.38 -4.15 4.66
CA ARG A 146 -12.49 -3.89 6.10
C ARG A 146 -13.53 -4.73 6.82
N ARG A 147 -14.43 -5.39 6.10
CA ARG A 147 -15.33 -6.36 6.73
C ARG A 147 -14.50 -7.47 7.35
N PRO A 148 -14.71 -7.80 8.63
CA PRO A 148 -14.04 -8.94 9.22
C PRO A 148 -14.34 -10.15 8.34
N ALA A 149 -13.29 -10.80 7.83
CA ALA A 149 -13.42 -11.98 7.01
C ALA A 149 -14.30 -12.99 7.75
N LYS A 150 -15.34 -13.48 7.08
CA LYS A 150 -16.20 -14.52 7.63
C LYS A 150 -15.36 -15.73 8.04
N CYS A 151 -15.84 -16.48 9.03
CA CYS A 151 -15.13 -17.66 9.51
C CYS A 151 -14.82 -18.62 8.35
N GLY A 152 -15.76 -18.84 7.44
CA GLY A 152 -15.60 -19.66 6.25
C GLY A 152 -14.50 -19.15 5.30
N GLU A 153 -14.39 -17.83 5.10
CA GLU A 153 -13.33 -17.24 4.26
C GLU A 153 -11.95 -17.45 4.89
N ARG A 154 -11.82 -17.29 6.22
CA ARG A 154 -10.58 -17.56 6.96
C ARG A 154 -10.19 -19.04 6.89
N VAL A 155 -11.17 -19.94 7.01
CA VAL A 155 -10.99 -21.40 6.83
C VAL A 155 -10.44 -21.69 5.44
N LEU A 156 -11.08 -21.18 4.39
CA LEU A 156 -10.62 -21.37 3.00
C LEU A 156 -9.22 -20.80 2.76
N ALA A 157 -8.87 -19.65 3.36
CA ALA A 157 -7.54 -19.09 3.27
C ALA A 157 -6.48 -20.04 3.86
N ILE A 158 -6.73 -20.59 5.04
CA ILE A 158 -5.84 -21.59 5.65
C ILE A 158 -5.73 -22.85 4.78
N MET A 159 -6.84 -23.36 4.27
CA MET A 159 -6.85 -24.55 3.40
C MET A 159 -6.00 -24.37 2.14
N ARG A 160 -6.02 -23.18 1.53
CA ARG A 160 -5.22 -22.87 0.33
C ARG A 160 -3.72 -22.80 0.57
N THR A 161 -3.28 -22.54 1.80
CA THR A 161 -1.86 -22.44 2.17
C THR A 161 -1.27 -23.78 2.61
N GLN A 162 -2.09 -24.85 2.72
CA GLN A 162 -1.60 -26.16 3.14
C GLN A 162 -0.88 -26.89 2.00
N PRO A 163 0.19 -27.65 2.31
CA PRO A 163 0.85 -28.50 1.32
C PRO A 163 -0.09 -29.53 0.73
N GLN A 164 0.02 -29.77 -0.57
CA GLN A 164 -0.77 -30.81 -1.24
C GLN A 164 -0.46 -32.20 -0.64
N GLY A 165 -1.51 -32.92 -0.28
CA GLY A 165 -1.42 -34.30 0.22
C GLY A 165 -1.60 -34.47 1.73
N GLU A 166 -1.67 -33.42 2.51
CA GLU A 166 -2.03 -33.52 3.93
C GLU A 166 -3.55 -33.41 4.14
N PRO A 167 -4.17 -34.27 4.96
CA PRO A 167 -5.60 -34.17 5.26
C PRO A 167 -5.88 -32.86 6.03
N ILE A 168 -6.86 -32.11 5.53
CA ILE A 168 -7.32 -30.89 6.16
C ILE A 168 -8.28 -31.26 7.28
N VAL A 169 -7.87 -31.09 8.53
CA VAL A 169 -8.69 -31.44 9.69
C VAL A 169 -9.11 -30.18 10.47
N ALA A 170 -10.34 -30.20 10.97
CA ALA A 170 -10.94 -29.08 11.68
C ALA A 170 -10.13 -28.63 12.91
N GLU A 171 -9.48 -29.54 13.60
CA GLU A 171 -8.64 -29.32 14.78
C GLU A 171 -7.44 -28.43 14.46
N ARG A 172 -6.79 -28.64 13.33
CA ARG A 172 -5.65 -27.83 12.86
C ARG A 172 -6.11 -26.43 12.50
N VAL A 173 -7.16 -26.31 11.69
CA VAL A 173 -7.71 -25.02 11.27
C VAL A 173 -8.21 -24.22 12.47
N ALA A 174 -8.91 -24.85 13.43
CA ALA A 174 -9.36 -24.18 14.64
C ALA A 174 -8.18 -23.64 15.48
N ARG A 175 -7.07 -24.40 15.57
CA ARG A 175 -5.85 -23.99 16.26
C ARG A 175 -5.20 -22.78 15.58
N GLU A 176 -5.09 -22.78 14.26
CA GLU A 176 -4.54 -21.65 13.49
C GLU A 176 -5.40 -20.40 13.61
N LEU A 177 -6.72 -20.57 13.73
CA LEU A 177 -7.66 -19.47 13.97
C LEU A 177 -7.69 -18.98 15.42
N GLY A 178 -7.02 -19.70 16.35
CA GLY A 178 -7.02 -19.37 17.79
C GLY A 178 -8.37 -19.61 18.48
N ILE A 179 -9.20 -20.55 17.98
CA ILE A 179 -10.54 -20.86 18.51
C ILE A 179 -10.69 -22.37 18.74
N SER A 180 -11.72 -22.75 19.53
CA SER A 180 -12.06 -24.17 19.67
C SER A 180 -12.76 -24.72 18.43
N VAL A 181 -12.66 -26.05 18.21
CA VAL A 181 -13.41 -26.74 17.13
C VAL A 181 -14.91 -26.51 17.26
N ARG A 182 -15.42 -26.46 18.49
CA ARG A 182 -16.84 -26.16 18.76
C ARG A 182 -17.21 -24.75 18.29
N SER A 183 -16.38 -23.76 18.59
CA SER A 183 -16.58 -22.37 18.14
C SER A 183 -16.48 -22.26 16.63
N LEU A 184 -15.52 -22.96 16.00
CA LEU A 184 -15.37 -23.02 14.55
C LEU A 184 -16.66 -23.54 13.89
N ARG A 185 -17.16 -24.68 14.36
CA ARG A 185 -18.41 -25.27 13.83
C ARG A 185 -19.62 -24.35 14.01
N ARG A 186 -19.74 -23.70 15.15
CA ARG A 186 -20.82 -22.74 15.43
C ARG A 186 -20.77 -21.55 14.47
N HIS A 187 -19.59 -20.92 14.31
CA HIS A 187 -19.43 -19.76 13.41
C HIS A 187 -19.74 -20.13 11.96
N LEU A 188 -19.30 -21.31 11.49
CA LEU A 188 -19.62 -21.78 10.14
C LEU A 188 -21.13 -22.05 9.98
N LEU A 189 -21.78 -22.60 10.99
CA LEU A 189 -23.23 -22.81 10.98
C LEU A 189 -24.00 -21.48 10.95
N ASP A 190 -23.57 -20.49 11.74
CA ASP A 190 -24.16 -19.14 11.74
C ASP A 190 -23.98 -18.45 10.35
N GLU A 191 -22.97 -18.84 9.58
CA GLU A 191 -22.74 -18.39 8.22
C GLU A 191 -23.44 -19.25 7.14
N GLY A 192 -24.23 -20.24 7.55
CA GLY A 192 -24.98 -21.14 6.66
C GLY A 192 -24.11 -22.18 5.94
N THR A 193 -22.93 -22.53 6.46
CA THR A 193 -22.00 -23.50 5.89
C THR A 193 -21.49 -24.51 6.94
N SER A 194 -20.65 -25.45 6.51
CA SER A 194 -19.99 -26.39 7.41
C SER A 194 -18.55 -26.62 6.99
N PHE A 195 -17.72 -27.14 7.91
CA PHE A 195 -16.32 -27.46 7.60
C PHE A 195 -16.22 -28.48 6.46
N GLY A 196 -17.06 -29.51 6.45
CA GLY A 196 -17.09 -30.52 5.38
C GLY A 196 -17.58 -29.99 4.03
N ALA A 197 -18.31 -28.87 3.99
CA ALA A 197 -18.73 -28.23 2.74
C ALA A 197 -17.63 -27.35 2.12
N LEU A 198 -16.63 -26.97 2.93
CA LEU A 198 -15.51 -26.13 2.52
C LEU A 198 -14.24 -26.96 2.19
N ALA A 199 -14.11 -28.16 2.77
CA ALA A 199 -13.00 -29.09 2.58
C ALA A 199 -13.21 -29.96 1.34
#